data_dd8d01abcbaa40abaf8db32d8bc1e5be
#
_entry.id   dd8d01abcbaa40abaf8db32d8bc1e5be
#
_cell.length_a   1.000
_cell.length_b   1.000
_cell.length_c   1.000
_cell.angle_alpha   90.00
_cell.angle_beta   90.00
_cell.angle_gamma   90.00
#
_symmetry.space_group_name_H-M   'P 1'
#
loop_
_entity.id
_entity.type
_entity.pdbx_description
1 polymer ?
#
loop_
_entity_poly.entity_id
_entity_poly.type
_entity_poly.pdbx_seq_one_letter_code
_entity_poly.pdbx_strand_id
1 'polypeptide(L)'
;RLRRSLKAAKSDAAALQMEYTRIGAGAVTFLGWASFPVVMAAAMSMGMEMGVSLILASLCCSLILYGSQRLKGRYNQDFKEKVVRAELEKAFDDLSFQPEGGLNTDVLGSLGLFPSGSIHCNDLITAKYHGLDFSQCDIRIQENSEVVTTTEDGHEERHTSRQTCFQGRVMRFAVASSVKGPVQVIRRDFSAACVLSNPGQWQRVETELAAFGERFEVFAHDPRDAMRVMTAQMIEGMYYLDRKLNVPLAFHFENGEMFVFIALRRDAFDVSGKKTLLEERKLLEEDISLITGFLDTMYFKEDRRHMDGE
;
A
#
# COMPACT_ATOMS: atom_id res chain seq x y z
N ARG A 1 6.74 5.13 -38.00
CA ARG A 1 5.71 6.14 -37.66
C ARG A 1 4.33 5.50 -37.50
N LEU A 2 3.86 4.66 -38.43
CA LEU A 2 2.51 4.01 -38.41
C LEU A 2 2.27 3.14 -37.16
N ARG A 3 3.27 2.36 -36.72
CA ARG A 3 3.17 1.52 -35.49
C ARG A 3 3.05 2.35 -34.21
N ARG A 4 3.66 3.53 -34.16
CA ARG A 4 3.53 4.44 -33.00
C ARG A 4 2.15 5.10 -32.95
N SER A 5 1.61 5.52 -34.09
CA SER A 5 0.26 6.10 -34.17
C SER A 5 -0.84 5.05 -33.86
N LEU A 6 -0.68 3.81 -34.30
CA LEU A 6 -1.59 2.70 -33.96
C LEU A 6 -1.55 2.32 -32.45
N LYS A 7 -0.37 2.34 -31.82
CA LYS A 7 -0.26 2.15 -30.38
C LYS A 7 -0.92 3.29 -29.59
N ALA A 8 -0.73 4.55 -30.03
CA ALA A 8 -1.37 5.70 -29.41
C ALA A 8 -2.90 5.63 -29.54
N ALA A 9 -3.42 5.36 -30.75
CA ALA A 9 -4.87 5.22 -30.96
C ALA A 9 -5.51 4.08 -30.16
N LYS A 10 -4.82 2.93 -29.99
CA LYS A 10 -5.28 1.84 -29.11
C LYS A 10 -5.27 2.25 -27.62
N SER A 11 -4.26 3.02 -27.19
CA SER A 11 -4.20 3.57 -25.83
C SER A 11 -5.36 4.51 -25.55
N ASP A 12 -5.66 5.39 -26.50
CA ASP A 12 -6.75 6.37 -26.37
C ASP A 12 -8.13 5.71 -26.37
N ALA A 13 -8.33 4.69 -27.22
CA ALA A 13 -9.58 3.91 -27.23
C ALA A 13 -9.78 3.12 -25.93
N ALA A 14 -8.73 2.53 -25.38
CA ALA A 14 -8.78 1.86 -24.09
C ALA A 14 -9.09 2.83 -22.94
N ALA A 15 -8.47 4.02 -22.96
CA ALA A 15 -8.72 5.06 -21.98
C ALA A 15 -10.18 5.54 -22.02
N LEU A 16 -10.73 5.76 -23.22
CA LEU A 16 -12.14 6.11 -23.38
C LEU A 16 -13.08 5.02 -22.86
N GLN A 17 -12.81 3.77 -23.19
CA GLN A 17 -13.63 2.64 -22.71
C GLN A 17 -13.61 2.54 -21.18
N MET A 18 -12.45 2.77 -20.55
CA MET A 18 -12.32 2.78 -19.09
C MET A 18 -13.11 3.93 -18.47
N GLU A 19 -13.07 5.13 -19.06
CA GLU A 19 -13.82 6.28 -18.58
C GLU A 19 -15.32 6.06 -18.67
N TYR A 20 -15.82 5.43 -19.76
CA TYR A 20 -17.22 5.01 -19.87
C TYR A 20 -17.61 3.99 -18.78
N THR A 21 -16.72 3.03 -18.47
CA THR A 21 -16.99 2.04 -17.40
C THR A 21 -17.08 2.72 -16.04
N ARG A 22 -16.22 3.69 -15.75
CA ARG A 22 -16.21 4.49 -14.53
C ARG A 22 -17.51 5.28 -14.36
N ILE A 23 -17.89 6.02 -15.40
CA ILE A 23 -19.13 6.82 -15.41
C ILE A 23 -20.34 5.91 -15.27
N GLY A 24 -20.36 4.78 -16.01
CA GLY A 24 -21.42 3.78 -15.94
C GLY A 24 -21.58 3.20 -14.54
N ALA A 25 -20.48 2.84 -13.87
CA ALA A 25 -20.52 2.34 -12.49
C ALA A 25 -21.07 3.39 -11.50
N GLY A 26 -20.71 4.66 -11.68
CA GLY A 26 -21.27 5.78 -10.91
C GLY A 26 -22.79 5.95 -11.12
N ALA A 27 -23.22 5.93 -12.38
CA ALA A 27 -24.62 6.04 -12.75
C ALA A 27 -25.45 4.86 -12.19
N VAL A 28 -24.96 3.63 -12.30
CA VAL A 28 -25.61 2.44 -11.72
C VAL A 28 -25.70 2.53 -10.20
N THR A 29 -24.67 3.06 -9.54
CA THR A 29 -24.72 3.29 -8.07
C THR A 29 -25.82 4.29 -7.71
N PHE A 30 -25.92 5.40 -8.44
CA PHE A 30 -26.96 6.41 -8.24
C PHE A 30 -28.36 5.82 -8.46
N LEU A 31 -28.56 5.08 -9.57
CA LEU A 31 -29.80 4.40 -9.86
C LEU A 31 -30.17 3.37 -8.78
N GLY A 32 -29.18 2.69 -8.20
CA GLY A 32 -29.39 1.77 -7.09
C GLY A 32 -30.03 2.45 -5.88
N TRP A 33 -29.49 3.58 -5.47
CA TRP A 33 -30.06 4.37 -4.36
C TRP A 33 -31.41 4.99 -4.73
N ALA A 34 -31.56 5.51 -5.94
CA ALA A 34 -32.79 6.12 -6.42
C ALA A 34 -33.94 5.08 -6.61
N SER A 35 -33.62 3.81 -6.84
CA SER A 35 -34.62 2.75 -7.01
C SER A 35 -35.40 2.47 -5.73
N PHE A 36 -34.81 2.66 -4.56
CA PHE A 36 -35.46 2.35 -3.29
C PHE A 36 -36.79 3.09 -3.09
N PRO A 37 -36.85 4.45 -3.13
CA PRO A 37 -38.11 5.17 -2.96
C PRO A 37 -39.09 4.94 -4.12
N VAL A 38 -38.60 4.72 -5.33
CA VAL A 38 -39.47 4.45 -6.50
C VAL A 38 -40.17 3.11 -6.38
N VAL A 39 -39.44 2.03 -6.07
CA VAL A 39 -39.99 0.70 -5.88
C VAL A 39 -40.92 0.69 -4.67
N MET A 40 -40.58 1.38 -3.60
CA MET A 40 -41.41 1.51 -2.41
C MET A 40 -42.76 2.16 -2.74
N ALA A 41 -42.75 3.30 -3.44
CA ALA A 41 -43.96 4.01 -3.85
C ALA A 41 -44.81 3.18 -4.81
N ALA A 42 -44.20 2.50 -5.78
CA ALA A 42 -44.92 1.63 -6.72
C ALA A 42 -45.56 0.45 -6.02
N ALA A 43 -44.89 -0.24 -5.11
CA ALA A 43 -45.43 -1.37 -4.37
C ALA A 43 -46.63 -0.94 -3.48
N MET A 44 -46.51 0.21 -2.81
CA MET A 44 -47.59 0.78 -2.00
C MET A 44 -48.82 1.17 -2.87
N SER A 45 -48.59 1.73 -4.06
CA SER A 45 -49.67 2.07 -4.99
C SER A 45 -50.41 0.84 -5.53
N MET A 46 -49.76 -0.32 -5.52
CA MET A 46 -50.39 -1.63 -5.86
C MET A 46 -51.12 -2.27 -4.69
N GLY A 47 -51.21 -1.60 -3.53
CA GLY A 47 -51.93 -2.11 -2.34
C GLY A 47 -51.10 -3.12 -1.52
N MET A 48 -49.78 -3.20 -1.73
CA MET A 48 -48.95 -4.10 -0.94
C MET A 48 -48.74 -3.54 0.49
N GLU A 49 -48.69 -4.43 1.46
CA GLU A 49 -48.40 -4.06 2.83
C GLU A 49 -47.01 -3.38 2.94
N MET A 50 -46.89 -2.43 3.84
CA MET A 50 -45.67 -1.63 4.02
C MET A 50 -44.41 -2.51 4.26
N GLY A 51 -44.54 -3.59 5.03
CA GLY A 51 -43.44 -4.53 5.30
C GLY A 51 -42.94 -5.24 4.04
N VAL A 52 -43.88 -5.72 3.20
CA VAL A 52 -43.54 -6.39 1.93
C VAL A 52 -42.93 -5.40 0.94
N SER A 53 -43.48 -4.18 0.87
CA SER A 53 -42.94 -3.11 0.01
C SER A 53 -41.50 -2.73 0.38
N LEU A 54 -41.18 -2.69 1.68
CA LEU A 54 -39.85 -2.39 2.20
C LEU A 54 -38.83 -3.50 1.84
N ILE A 55 -39.23 -4.75 1.97
CA ILE A 55 -38.39 -5.91 1.61
C ILE A 55 -38.09 -5.89 0.11
N LEU A 56 -39.13 -5.68 -0.73
CA LEU A 56 -38.95 -5.64 -2.18
C LEU A 56 -38.04 -4.50 -2.63
N ALA A 57 -38.24 -3.29 -2.09
CA ALA A 57 -37.40 -2.13 -2.39
C ALA A 57 -35.93 -2.36 -1.96
N SER A 58 -35.72 -2.95 -0.77
CA SER A 58 -34.38 -3.28 -0.28
C SER A 58 -33.67 -4.31 -1.17
N LEU A 59 -34.40 -5.35 -1.62
CA LEU A 59 -33.86 -6.38 -2.49
C LEU A 59 -33.45 -5.81 -3.85
N CYS A 60 -34.31 -5.02 -4.49
CA CYS A 60 -34.00 -4.35 -5.77
C CYS A 60 -32.80 -3.43 -5.66
N CYS A 61 -32.78 -2.58 -4.62
CA CYS A 61 -31.66 -1.69 -4.36
C CYS A 61 -30.33 -2.48 -4.19
N SER A 62 -30.35 -3.55 -3.39
CA SER A 62 -29.18 -4.40 -3.12
C SER A 62 -28.67 -5.08 -4.39
N LEU A 63 -29.52 -5.57 -5.28
CA LEU A 63 -29.15 -6.20 -6.54
C LEU A 63 -28.46 -5.20 -7.49
N ILE A 64 -28.99 -3.97 -7.59
CA ILE A 64 -28.41 -2.92 -8.44
C ILE A 64 -27.05 -2.48 -7.87
N LEU A 65 -26.95 -2.28 -6.55
CA LEU A 65 -25.70 -1.91 -5.90
C LEU A 65 -24.63 -3.00 -6.04
N TYR A 66 -25.01 -4.27 -5.95
CA TYR A 66 -24.11 -5.40 -6.22
C TYR A 66 -23.56 -5.38 -7.65
N GLY A 67 -24.43 -5.11 -8.65
CA GLY A 67 -24.02 -4.91 -10.04
C GLY A 67 -23.00 -3.77 -10.20
N SER A 68 -23.25 -2.65 -9.51
CA SER A 68 -22.32 -1.50 -9.49
C SER A 68 -20.96 -1.87 -8.91
N GLN A 69 -20.90 -2.62 -7.81
CA GLN A 69 -19.65 -3.07 -7.21
C GLN A 69 -18.84 -3.96 -8.18
N ARG A 70 -19.52 -4.86 -8.91
CA ARG A 70 -18.85 -5.67 -9.94
C ARG A 70 -18.26 -4.84 -11.08
N LEU A 71 -18.95 -3.77 -11.51
CA LEU A 71 -18.42 -2.86 -12.52
C LEU A 71 -17.20 -2.09 -12.02
N LYS A 72 -17.21 -1.64 -10.77
CA LYS A 72 -16.04 -1.00 -10.12
C LYS A 72 -14.86 -1.96 -10.02
N GLY A 73 -15.09 -3.21 -9.63
CA GLY A 73 -14.06 -4.23 -9.57
C GLY A 73 -13.39 -4.49 -10.94
N ARG A 74 -14.22 -4.60 -12.01
CA ARG A 74 -13.70 -4.74 -13.38
C ARG A 74 -12.89 -3.52 -13.83
N TYR A 75 -13.37 -2.31 -13.50
CA TYR A 75 -12.64 -1.09 -13.83
C TYR A 75 -11.28 -1.04 -13.13
N ASN A 76 -11.22 -1.41 -11.84
CA ASN A 76 -9.98 -1.47 -11.08
C ASN A 76 -9.00 -2.50 -11.67
N GLN A 77 -9.49 -3.68 -12.00
CA GLN A 77 -8.68 -4.74 -12.63
C GLN A 77 -8.14 -4.30 -14.00
N ASP A 78 -9.00 -3.75 -14.86
CA ASP A 78 -8.60 -3.23 -16.17
C ASP A 78 -7.56 -2.10 -16.05
N PHE A 79 -7.69 -1.23 -15.04
CA PHE A 79 -6.72 -0.18 -14.76
C PHE A 79 -5.36 -0.77 -14.37
N LYS A 80 -5.34 -1.73 -13.44
CA LYS A 80 -4.12 -2.41 -13.01
C LYS A 80 -3.42 -3.12 -14.17
N GLU A 81 -4.16 -3.85 -14.99
CA GLU A 81 -3.57 -4.63 -16.09
C GLU A 81 -3.11 -3.77 -17.27
N LYS A 82 -3.84 -2.70 -17.61
CA LYS A 82 -3.61 -1.92 -18.83
C LYS A 82 -2.81 -0.65 -18.59
N VAL A 83 -3.06 0.04 -17.47
CA VAL A 83 -2.41 1.33 -17.17
C VAL A 83 -1.23 1.16 -16.24
N VAL A 84 -1.45 0.54 -15.07
CA VAL A 84 -0.38 0.38 -14.07
C VAL A 84 0.77 -0.42 -14.65
N ARG A 85 0.50 -1.60 -15.22
CA ARG A 85 1.53 -2.43 -15.86
C ARG A 85 2.30 -1.66 -16.93
N ALA A 86 1.61 -0.94 -17.81
CA ALA A 86 2.27 -0.21 -18.91
C ALA A 86 3.16 0.94 -18.44
N GLU A 87 2.80 1.62 -17.35
CA GLU A 87 3.64 2.69 -16.76
C GLU A 87 4.82 2.09 -15.98
N LEU A 88 4.62 0.99 -15.26
CA LEU A 88 5.71 0.28 -14.58
C LEU A 88 6.75 -0.30 -15.56
N GLU A 89 6.31 -0.89 -16.69
CA GLU A 89 7.19 -1.41 -17.76
C GLU A 89 8.06 -0.32 -18.42
N LYS A 90 7.70 0.96 -18.30
CA LYS A 90 8.53 2.06 -18.78
C LYS A 90 9.64 2.45 -17.80
N ALA A 91 9.40 2.23 -16.53
CA ALA A 91 10.27 2.69 -15.44
C ALA A 91 11.23 1.61 -14.97
N PHE A 92 10.85 0.33 -15.09
CA PHE A 92 11.57 -0.79 -14.49
C PHE A 92 11.84 -1.90 -15.50
N ASP A 93 12.99 -2.57 -15.35
CA ASP A 93 13.38 -3.75 -16.10
C ASP A 93 12.90 -5.03 -15.41
N ASP A 94 12.79 -6.13 -16.16
CA ASP A 94 12.40 -7.47 -15.66
C ASP A 94 11.14 -7.47 -14.80
N LEU A 95 10.15 -6.63 -15.16
CA LEU A 95 8.94 -6.41 -14.36
C LEU A 95 8.04 -7.65 -14.28
N SER A 96 7.70 -8.05 -13.07
CA SER A 96 6.56 -8.91 -12.74
C SER A 96 5.59 -8.15 -11.86
N PHE A 97 4.35 -7.96 -12.33
CA PHE A 97 3.28 -7.34 -11.56
C PHE A 97 2.14 -8.33 -11.34
N GLN A 98 1.81 -8.58 -10.08
CA GLN A 98 0.78 -9.52 -9.63
C GLN A 98 -0.20 -8.79 -8.70
N PRO A 99 -1.38 -8.38 -9.20
CA PRO A 99 -2.37 -7.61 -8.41
C PRO A 99 -2.82 -8.31 -7.13
N GLU A 100 -2.96 -9.63 -7.16
CA GLU A 100 -3.36 -10.44 -5.98
C GLU A 100 -2.13 -11.04 -5.24
N GLY A 101 -0.92 -10.71 -5.69
CA GLY A 101 0.33 -11.21 -5.09
C GLY A 101 0.80 -10.34 -3.94
N GLY A 102 1.66 -10.90 -3.09
CA GLY A 102 2.28 -10.18 -1.96
C GLY A 102 3.64 -10.77 -1.60
N LEU A 103 4.38 -10.04 -0.77
CA LEU A 103 5.58 -10.57 -0.13
C LEU A 103 5.20 -11.68 0.85
N ASN A 104 6.17 -12.55 1.15
CA ASN A 104 5.94 -13.64 2.10
C ASN A 104 5.59 -13.10 3.50
N THR A 105 4.37 -13.40 3.94
CA THR A 105 3.81 -12.91 5.20
C THR A 105 4.53 -13.45 6.43
N ASP A 106 5.10 -14.66 6.36
CA ASP A 106 5.87 -15.25 7.46
C ASP A 106 7.18 -14.48 7.66
N VAL A 107 7.84 -14.10 6.55
CA VAL A 107 9.02 -13.23 6.61
C VAL A 107 8.67 -11.87 7.21
N LEU A 108 7.59 -11.24 6.75
CA LEU A 108 7.16 -9.94 7.27
C LEU A 108 6.79 -10.00 8.76
N GLY A 109 6.16 -11.09 9.19
CA GLY A 109 5.82 -11.33 10.61
C GLY A 109 7.04 -11.55 11.49
N SER A 110 8.10 -12.18 10.95
CA SER A 110 9.34 -12.47 11.70
C SER A 110 10.22 -11.24 11.92
N LEU A 111 10.01 -10.13 11.21
CA LEU A 111 10.80 -8.90 11.36
C LEU A 111 10.63 -8.22 12.73
N GLY A 112 9.61 -8.60 13.50
CA GLY A 112 9.41 -8.09 14.86
C GLY A 112 9.05 -6.59 14.94
N LEU A 113 8.53 -6.01 13.84
CA LEU A 113 8.08 -4.61 13.77
C LEU A 113 6.63 -4.43 14.22
N PHE A 114 5.84 -5.49 14.16
CA PHE A 114 4.40 -5.44 14.43
C PHE A 114 3.98 -6.51 15.42
N PRO A 115 2.89 -6.28 16.17
CA PRO A 115 2.32 -7.32 17.03
C PRO A 115 1.83 -8.50 16.19
N SER A 116 1.69 -9.65 16.82
CA SER A 116 1.15 -10.86 16.19
C SER A 116 -0.27 -10.60 15.67
N GLY A 117 -0.50 -10.93 14.41
CA GLY A 117 -1.79 -10.67 13.78
C GLY A 117 -1.87 -11.21 12.36
N SER A 118 -2.93 -10.87 11.65
CA SER A 118 -3.09 -11.23 10.24
C SER A 118 -2.45 -10.18 9.34
N ILE A 119 -1.63 -10.65 8.39
CA ILE A 119 -0.96 -9.83 7.38
C ILE A 119 -1.63 -10.11 6.03
N HIS A 120 -2.10 -9.06 5.39
CA HIS A 120 -2.67 -9.11 4.04
C HIS A 120 -1.82 -8.26 3.12
N CYS A 121 -1.41 -8.86 2.00
CA CYS A 121 -0.61 -8.18 0.97
C CYS A 121 -1.33 -8.29 -0.37
N ASN A 122 -1.18 -7.25 -1.21
CA ASN A 122 -1.65 -7.20 -2.59
C ASN A 122 -0.72 -6.31 -3.43
N ASP A 123 -0.93 -6.34 -4.75
CA ASP A 123 -0.20 -5.51 -5.71
C ASP A 123 1.32 -5.72 -5.68
N LEU A 124 1.75 -6.99 -5.71
CA LEU A 124 3.17 -7.32 -5.74
C LEU A 124 3.82 -6.88 -7.04
N ILE A 125 4.84 -6.05 -6.91
CA ILE A 125 5.79 -5.71 -7.96
C ILE A 125 7.12 -6.37 -7.61
N THR A 126 7.70 -7.07 -8.57
CA THR A 126 9.10 -7.51 -8.55
C THR A 126 9.76 -7.04 -9.83
N ALA A 127 10.85 -6.30 -9.72
CA ALA A 127 11.48 -5.66 -10.87
C ALA A 127 12.95 -5.35 -10.60
N LYS A 128 13.64 -4.84 -11.64
CA LYS A 128 14.97 -4.27 -11.54
C LYS A 128 14.96 -2.78 -11.87
N TYR A 129 15.80 -2.04 -11.15
CA TYR A 129 16.08 -0.66 -11.45
C TYR A 129 17.60 -0.45 -11.51
N HIS A 130 18.13 -0.13 -12.69
CA HIS A 130 19.58 -0.06 -12.93
C HIS A 130 20.36 -1.29 -12.43
N GLY A 131 19.76 -2.47 -12.59
CA GLY A 131 20.37 -3.75 -12.17
C GLY A 131 20.15 -4.12 -10.70
N LEU A 132 19.55 -3.24 -9.88
CA LEU A 132 19.18 -3.54 -8.51
C LEU A 132 17.82 -4.23 -8.46
N ASP A 133 17.78 -5.42 -7.89
CA ASP A 133 16.53 -6.16 -7.65
C ASP A 133 15.74 -5.51 -6.50
N PHE A 134 14.46 -5.30 -6.71
CA PHE A 134 13.55 -4.87 -5.65
C PHE A 134 12.18 -5.54 -5.76
N SER A 135 11.48 -5.59 -4.65
CA SER A 135 10.08 -5.99 -4.60
C SER A 135 9.30 -5.03 -3.72
N GLN A 136 8.02 -4.80 -4.05
CA GLN A 136 7.12 -4.05 -3.18
C GLN A 136 5.71 -4.61 -3.26
N CYS A 137 4.94 -4.42 -2.19
CA CYS A 137 3.50 -4.65 -2.21
C CYS A 137 2.79 -3.70 -1.25
N ASP A 138 1.49 -3.53 -1.44
CA ASP A 138 0.65 -2.91 -0.43
C ASP A 138 0.36 -3.92 0.69
N ILE A 139 0.31 -3.45 1.92
CA ILE A 139 0.22 -4.29 3.12
C ILE A 139 -0.78 -3.72 4.11
N ARG A 140 -1.57 -4.60 4.70
CA ARG A 140 -2.43 -4.30 5.84
C ARG A 140 -2.19 -5.32 6.94
N ILE A 141 -1.89 -4.84 8.14
CA ILE A 141 -1.66 -5.67 9.33
C ILE A 141 -2.77 -5.41 10.33
N GLN A 142 -3.42 -6.48 10.77
CA GLN A 142 -4.52 -6.43 11.74
C GLN A 142 -4.19 -7.28 12.94
N GLU A 143 -4.23 -6.66 14.11
CA GLU A 143 -4.14 -7.35 15.38
C GLU A 143 -5.47 -7.99 15.73
N ASN A 144 -5.45 -9.23 16.19
CA ASN A 144 -6.62 -9.91 16.70
C ASN A 144 -6.57 -9.86 18.22
N SER A 145 -7.47 -9.11 18.84
CA SER A 145 -7.65 -9.08 20.28
C SER A 145 -8.92 -9.81 20.66
N GLU A 146 -8.83 -10.73 21.63
CA GLU A 146 -10.01 -11.34 22.24
C GLU A 146 -10.46 -10.46 23.40
N VAL A 147 -11.69 -9.95 23.31
CA VAL A 147 -12.35 -9.24 24.40
C VAL A 147 -13.34 -10.21 25.02
N VAL A 148 -13.09 -10.56 26.28
CA VAL A 148 -14.04 -11.35 27.08
C VAL A 148 -14.93 -10.38 27.82
N THR A 149 -16.23 -10.37 27.50
CA THR A 149 -17.24 -9.57 28.19
C THR A 149 -18.08 -10.52 29.07
N THR A 150 -18.10 -10.27 30.38
CA THR A 150 -18.99 -11.00 31.27
C THR A 150 -20.35 -10.30 31.29
N THR A 151 -21.40 -10.99 30.87
CA THR A 151 -22.78 -10.49 30.96
C THR A 151 -23.26 -10.47 32.42
N GLU A 152 -24.29 -9.69 32.75
CA GLU A 152 -24.87 -9.59 34.10
C GLU A 152 -25.32 -10.95 34.66
N ASP A 153 -25.61 -11.91 33.77
CA ASP A 153 -26.00 -13.29 34.12
C ASP A 153 -24.80 -14.22 34.35
N GLY A 154 -23.56 -13.70 34.32
CA GLY A 154 -22.33 -14.47 34.59
C GLY A 154 -21.83 -15.31 33.41
N HIS A 155 -22.40 -15.17 32.22
CA HIS A 155 -21.90 -15.82 31.01
C HIS A 155 -20.75 -15.02 30.39
N GLU A 156 -19.65 -15.71 30.09
CA GLU A 156 -18.52 -15.13 29.33
C GLU A 156 -18.82 -15.18 27.83
N GLU A 157 -18.97 -14.01 27.22
CA GLU A 157 -19.02 -13.87 25.75
C GLU A 157 -17.64 -13.44 25.26
N ARG A 158 -17.06 -14.23 24.34
CA ARG A 158 -15.78 -13.93 23.70
C ARG A 158 -16.04 -13.25 22.36
N HIS A 159 -15.65 -11.99 22.27
CA HIS A 159 -15.69 -11.23 21.02
C HIS A 159 -14.28 -11.06 20.49
N THR A 160 -14.05 -11.49 19.23
CA THR A 160 -12.79 -11.21 18.54
C THR A 160 -12.89 -9.82 17.91
N SER A 161 -12.13 -8.87 18.42
CA SER A 161 -11.95 -7.56 17.83
C SER A 161 -10.75 -7.58 16.90
N ARG A 162 -10.90 -7.03 15.70
CA ARG A 162 -9.81 -6.83 14.73
C ARG A 162 -9.51 -5.36 14.61
N GLN A 163 -8.29 -4.97 14.97
CA GLN A 163 -7.83 -3.60 14.84
C GLN A 163 -6.70 -3.53 13.80
N THR A 164 -6.84 -2.64 12.80
CA THR A 164 -5.76 -2.38 11.86
C THR A 164 -4.67 -1.58 12.58
N CYS A 165 -3.51 -2.20 12.77
CA CYS A 165 -2.34 -1.56 13.38
C CYS A 165 -1.40 -0.93 12.35
N PHE A 166 -1.38 -1.44 11.12
CA PHE A 166 -0.62 -0.83 10.03
C PHE A 166 -1.36 -0.97 8.70
N GLN A 167 -1.32 0.07 7.89
CA GLN A 167 -1.73 0.04 6.48
C GLN A 167 -0.79 0.91 5.68
N GLY A 168 -0.31 0.38 4.56
CA GLY A 168 0.60 1.12 3.71
C GLY A 168 1.32 0.24 2.72
N ARG A 169 2.57 0.57 2.46
CA ARG A 169 3.42 -0.12 1.50
C ARG A 169 4.65 -0.69 2.19
N VAL A 170 5.06 -1.88 1.78
CA VAL A 170 6.36 -2.45 2.11
C VAL A 170 7.18 -2.62 0.85
N MET A 171 8.44 -2.16 0.90
CA MET A 171 9.43 -2.37 -0.15
C MET A 171 10.57 -3.22 0.40
N ARG A 172 11.11 -4.12 -0.40
CA ARG A 172 12.24 -5.00 -0.08
C ARG A 172 13.34 -4.80 -1.10
N PHE A 173 14.56 -4.59 -0.63
CA PHE A 173 15.74 -4.40 -1.46
C PHE A 173 16.87 -5.31 -0.97
N ALA A 174 17.71 -5.77 -1.90
CA ALA A 174 19.00 -6.32 -1.55
C ALA A 174 19.94 -5.16 -1.18
N VAL A 175 20.66 -5.26 -0.08
CA VAL A 175 21.67 -4.27 0.35
C VAL A 175 23.03 -4.95 0.46
N ALA A 176 24.06 -4.31 -0.08
CA ALA A 176 25.44 -4.78 0.01
C ALA A 176 26.02 -4.56 1.42
N SER A 177 25.30 -4.97 2.46
CA SER A 177 25.75 -4.80 3.83
C SER A 177 26.10 -6.15 4.46
N SER A 178 27.21 -6.18 5.21
CA SER A 178 27.64 -7.34 5.99
C SER A 178 26.93 -7.43 7.35
N VAL A 179 25.72 -6.89 7.45
CA VAL A 179 24.91 -6.89 8.67
C VAL A 179 24.39 -8.29 8.93
N LYS A 180 24.71 -8.83 10.08
CA LYS A 180 24.32 -10.20 10.48
C LYS A 180 23.10 -10.21 11.36
N GLY A 181 22.95 -9.20 12.22
CA GLY A 181 21.82 -9.08 13.14
C GLY A 181 20.80 -8.03 12.68
N PRO A 182 19.57 -8.08 13.20
CA PRO A 182 18.54 -7.13 12.82
C PRO A 182 18.86 -5.72 13.33
N VAL A 183 18.62 -4.74 12.46
CA VAL A 183 18.69 -3.30 12.77
C VAL A 183 17.38 -2.66 12.35
N GLN A 184 16.79 -1.86 13.21
CA GLN A 184 15.55 -1.12 12.94
C GLN A 184 15.80 0.38 13.08
N VAL A 185 15.33 1.14 12.10
CA VAL A 185 15.32 2.60 12.13
C VAL A 185 13.87 3.04 11.99
N ILE A 186 13.34 3.64 13.04
CA ILE A 186 11.91 3.91 13.17
C ILE A 186 11.71 5.41 13.34
N ARG A 187 10.90 6.03 12.48
CA ARG A 187 10.49 7.41 12.66
C ARG A 187 9.63 7.51 13.93
N ARG A 188 9.85 8.54 14.76
CA ARG A 188 9.25 8.67 16.11
C ARG A 188 7.72 8.66 16.13
N ASP A 189 7.08 9.05 15.04
CA ASP A 189 5.62 9.02 14.89
C ASP A 189 5.09 7.74 14.21
N PHE A 190 5.99 6.80 13.89
CA PHE A 190 5.59 5.48 13.43
C PHE A 190 4.89 4.78 14.59
N SER A 191 3.61 4.60 14.43
CA SER A 191 2.61 4.31 15.45
C SER A 191 3.09 3.43 16.63
N ALA A 192 2.55 3.70 17.82
CA ALA A 192 2.69 2.92 19.05
C ALA A 192 2.32 1.41 18.92
N ALA A 193 1.79 0.98 17.76
CA ALA A 193 1.56 -0.42 17.42
C ALA A 193 2.86 -1.17 17.02
N CYS A 194 3.93 -0.45 16.70
CA CYS A 194 5.24 -1.07 16.51
C CYS A 194 5.89 -1.31 17.86
N VAL A 195 5.54 -2.41 18.46
CA VAL A 195 6.20 -2.89 19.67
C VAL A 195 7.32 -3.78 19.22
N LEU A 196 8.54 -3.45 19.62
CA LEU A 196 9.69 -4.32 19.44
C LEU A 196 9.35 -5.67 20.09
N SER A 197 9.26 -6.73 19.29
CA SER A 197 9.12 -8.08 19.80
C SER A 197 10.38 -8.38 20.65
N ASN A 198 10.21 -8.76 21.90
CA ASN A 198 11.30 -8.97 22.84
C ASN A 198 12.18 -7.73 23.08
N PRO A 199 11.67 -6.68 23.72
CA PRO A 199 12.41 -5.43 23.96
C PRO A 199 13.75 -5.62 24.68
N GLY A 200 13.96 -6.70 25.43
CA GLY A 200 15.22 -7.02 26.08
C GLY A 200 16.37 -7.43 25.14
N GLN A 201 16.10 -7.72 23.87
CA GLN A 201 17.11 -8.04 22.86
C GLN A 201 17.53 -6.82 22.02
N TRP A 202 16.73 -5.75 22.04
CA TRP A 202 16.96 -4.56 21.28
C TRP A 202 17.68 -3.48 22.11
N GLN A 203 18.80 -3.00 21.62
CA GLN A 203 19.54 -1.89 22.19
C GLN A 203 19.27 -0.64 21.38
N ARG A 204 18.90 0.44 22.04
CA ARG A 204 18.81 1.75 21.40
C ARG A 204 20.21 2.24 21.11
N VAL A 205 20.45 2.64 19.86
CA VAL A 205 21.73 3.16 19.39
C VAL A 205 21.60 4.67 19.19
N GLU A 206 22.43 5.45 19.87
CA GLU A 206 22.50 6.90 19.65
C GLU A 206 23.25 7.18 18.36
N THR A 207 22.70 8.09 17.55
CA THR A 207 23.32 8.52 16.30
C THR A 207 24.10 9.81 16.52
N GLU A 208 25.26 9.91 15.88
CA GLU A 208 26.11 11.12 15.96
C GLU A 208 25.45 12.37 15.36
N LEU A 209 24.46 12.17 14.48
CA LEU A 209 23.67 13.22 13.84
C LEU A 209 22.45 13.57 14.70
N ALA A 210 22.57 14.62 15.52
CA ALA A 210 21.48 15.07 16.39
C ALA A 210 20.16 15.29 15.63
N ALA A 211 20.20 15.93 14.45
CA ALA A 211 19.02 16.16 13.63
C ALA A 211 18.35 14.85 13.14
N PHE A 212 19.12 13.78 12.95
CA PHE A 212 18.56 12.47 12.62
C PHE A 212 17.87 11.87 13.85
N GLY A 213 18.51 11.91 15.00
CA GLY A 213 17.99 11.42 16.27
C GLY A 213 16.72 12.15 16.74
N GLU A 214 16.48 13.39 16.30
CA GLU A 214 15.20 14.10 16.55
C GLU A 214 14.02 13.48 15.81
N ARG A 215 14.26 12.85 14.65
CA ARG A 215 13.20 12.29 13.79
C ARG A 215 13.10 10.78 13.86
N PHE A 216 14.24 10.09 14.02
CA PHE A 216 14.33 8.63 13.98
C PHE A 216 14.93 8.08 15.26
N GLU A 217 14.54 6.88 15.62
CA GLU A 217 15.17 6.05 16.64
C GLU A 217 15.79 4.83 15.97
N VAL A 218 17.00 4.46 16.42
CA VAL A 218 17.73 3.31 15.90
C VAL A 218 17.81 2.26 16.98
N PHE A 219 17.48 1.03 16.62
CA PHE A 219 17.54 -0.15 17.47
C PHE A 219 18.31 -1.26 16.77
N ALA A 220 19.12 -2.01 17.50
CA ALA A 220 19.86 -3.13 16.98
C ALA A 220 20.07 -4.21 18.07
N HIS A 221 20.25 -5.45 17.66
CA HIS A 221 20.74 -6.48 18.57
C HIS A 221 22.23 -6.30 18.89
N ASP A 222 23.03 -5.88 17.90
CA ASP A 222 24.41 -5.45 18.06
C ASP A 222 24.57 -4.00 17.58
N PRO A 223 24.98 -3.04 18.44
CA PRO A 223 25.20 -1.66 18.03
C PRO A 223 26.19 -1.50 16.86
N ARG A 224 27.14 -2.44 16.70
CA ARG A 224 28.10 -2.43 15.57
C ARG A 224 27.40 -2.65 14.23
N ASP A 225 26.31 -3.42 14.19
CA ASP A 225 25.53 -3.62 12.97
C ASP A 225 24.77 -2.34 12.60
N ALA A 226 24.26 -1.59 13.58
CA ALA A 226 23.68 -0.27 13.31
C ALA A 226 24.69 0.71 12.67
N MET A 227 25.92 0.75 13.18
CA MET A 227 26.97 1.62 12.60
C MET A 227 27.31 1.24 11.15
N ARG A 228 27.21 -0.03 10.78
CA ARG A 228 27.45 -0.50 9.40
C ARG A 228 26.31 -0.09 8.46
N VAL A 229 25.07 -0.05 8.96
CA VAL A 229 23.89 0.36 8.20
C VAL A 229 23.80 1.88 8.05
N MET A 230 24.12 2.61 9.12
CA MET A 230 23.94 4.06 9.19
C MET A 230 25.04 4.84 8.44
N THR A 231 25.23 4.48 7.16
CA THR A 231 26.12 5.24 6.26
C THR A 231 25.47 6.58 5.90
N ALA A 232 26.28 7.56 5.49
CA ALA A 232 25.78 8.86 5.06
C ALA A 232 24.76 8.75 3.94
N GLN A 233 24.98 7.84 2.99
CA GLN A 233 24.11 7.58 1.85
C GLN A 233 22.76 6.98 2.30
N MET A 234 22.79 6.03 3.24
CA MET A 234 21.58 5.44 3.81
C MET A 234 20.73 6.48 4.56
N ILE A 235 21.38 7.31 5.39
CA ILE A 235 20.73 8.41 6.11
C ILE A 235 20.09 9.40 5.11
N GLU A 236 20.78 9.72 4.02
CA GLU A 236 20.27 10.62 2.99
C GLU A 236 19.04 10.04 2.29
N GLY A 237 19.05 8.73 1.98
CA GLY A 237 17.89 8.02 1.44
C GLY A 237 16.68 8.02 2.40
N MET A 238 16.91 7.79 3.70
CA MET A 238 15.86 7.86 4.71
C MET A 238 15.28 9.28 4.81
N TYR A 239 16.12 10.31 4.81
CA TYR A 239 15.66 11.71 4.77
C TYR A 239 14.92 12.06 3.47
N TYR A 240 15.30 11.47 2.34
CA TYR A 240 14.59 11.68 1.08
C TYR A 240 13.13 11.24 1.21
N LEU A 241 12.89 9.99 1.69
CA LEU A 241 11.54 9.48 1.91
C LEU A 241 10.78 10.30 2.95
N ASP A 242 11.42 10.62 4.07
CA ASP A 242 10.82 11.39 5.13
C ASP A 242 10.31 12.76 4.66
N ARG A 243 11.13 13.50 3.90
CA ARG A 243 10.76 14.82 3.37
C ARG A 243 9.72 14.75 2.25
N LYS A 244 9.80 13.70 1.40
CA LYS A 244 8.87 13.53 0.28
C LYS A 244 7.47 13.17 0.75
N LEU A 245 7.37 12.29 1.72
CA LEU A 245 6.10 11.68 2.13
C LEU A 245 5.52 12.33 3.38
N ASN A 246 6.38 12.71 4.31
CA ASN A 246 5.99 13.21 5.64
C ASN A 246 4.93 12.30 6.33
N VAL A 247 5.12 11.00 6.23
CA VAL A 247 4.30 9.96 6.87
C VAL A 247 5.19 9.07 7.74
N PRO A 248 4.63 8.33 8.70
CA PRO A 248 5.39 7.40 9.49
C PRO A 248 6.13 6.38 8.63
N LEU A 249 7.43 6.17 8.93
CA LEU A 249 8.37 5.31 8.21
C LEU A 249 9.08 4.38 9.18
N ALA A 250 9.33 3.14 8.76
CA ALA A 250 10.25 2.24 9.43
C ALA A 250 11.12 1.50 8.41
N PHE A 251 12.37 1.26 8.79
CA PHE A 251 13.34 0.51 8.02
C PHE A 251 13.82 -0.66 8.86
N HIS A 252 13.89 -1.83 8.26
CA HIS A 252 14.44 -3.02 8.90
C HIS A 252 15.54 -3.60 8.02
N PHE A 253 16.69 -3.89 8.61
CA PHE A 253 17.86 -4.46 7.93
C PHE A 253 18.21 -5.78 8.58
N GLU A 254 18.30 -6.82 7.78
CA GLU A 254 18.72 -8.13 8.24
C GLU A 254 19.18 -9.00 7.06
N ASN A 255 20.23 -9.80 7.25
CA ASN A 255 20.69 -10.81 6.28
C ASN A 255 20.94 -10.27 4.86
N GLY A 256 21.43 -9.04 4.72
CA GLY A 256 21.68 -8.41 3.41
C GLY A 256 20.42 -7.90 2.71
N GLU A 257 19.32 -7.77 3.43
CA GLU A 257 18.06 -7.22 2.93
C GLU A 257 17.66 -5.99 3.74
N MET A 258 16.94 -5.08 3.07
CA MET A 258 16.29 -3.94 3.69
C MET A 258 14.81 -3.97 3.38
N PHE A 259 13.99 -3.85 4.40
CA PHE A 259 12.56 -3.63 4.28
C PHE A 259 12.22 -2.20 4.68
N VAL A 260 11.44 -1.53 3.85
CA VAL A 260 10.97 -0.16 4.10
C VAL A 260 9.46 -0.17 4.22
N PHE A 261 8.95 0.21 5.38
CA PHE A 261 7.53 0.32 5.66
C PHE A 261 7.10 1.78 5.62
N ILE A 262 6.12 2.08 4.79
CA ILE A 262 5.59 3.43 4.57
C ILE A 262 4.11 3.42 4.92
N ALA A 263 3.72 4.14 5.98
CA ALA A 263 2.33 4.22 6.40
C ALA A 263 1.53 5.11 5.44
N LEU A 264 0.83 4.50 4.50
CA LEU A 264 -0.04 5.16 3.55
C LEU A 264 -1.49 4.77 3.81
N ARG A 265 -2.40 5.74 3.75
CA ARG A 265 -3.84 5.48 3.94
C ARG A 265 -4.55 5.05 2.67
N ARG A 266 -3.84 4.93 1.57
CA ARG A 266 -4.36 4.51 0.26
C ARG A 266 -3.59 3.32 -0.27
N ASP A 267 -4.27 2.44 -0.97
CA ASP A 267 -3.63 1.43 -1.78
C ASP A 267 -3.03 2.11 -3.02
N ALA A 268 -1.82 1.73 -3.41
CA ALA A 268 -1.03 2.46 -4.41
C ALA A 268 -1.67 2.45 -5.80
N PHE A 269 -2.21 1.31 -6.18
CA PHE A 269 -2.66 1.05 -7.55
C PHE A 269 -4.17 0.89 -7.67
N ASP A 270 -4.90 1.10 -6.58
CA ASP A 270 -6.35 1.06 -6.59
C ASP A 270 -6.93 2.42 -6.99
N VAL A 271 -7.86 2.39 -7.93
CA VAL A 271 -8.58 3.59 -8.34
C VAL A 271 -9.68 3.94 -7.36
N SER A 272 -9.73 5.21 -6.97
CA SER A 272 -10.77 5.69 -6.03
C SER A 272 -12.17 5.72 -6.63
N GLY A 273 -12.29 5.61 -7.96
CA GLY A 273 -13.53 5.80 -8.72
C GLY A 273 -14.08 7.25 -8.69
N LYS A 274 -13.48 8.13 -7.90
CA LYS A 274 -13.84 9.56 -7.78
C LYS A 274 -13.00 10.45 -8.68
N LYS A 275 -11.77 10.03 -9.01
CA LYS A 275 -10.82 10.76 -9.84
C LYS A 275 -10.96 10.38 -11.31
N THR A 276 -10.55 11.28 -12.18
CA THR A 276 -10.45 11.01 -13.61
C THR A 276 -9.26 10.08 -13.89
N LEU A 277 -9.27 9.41 -15.04
CA LEU A 277 -8.17 8.54 -15.46
C LEU A 277 -6.83 9.31 -15.51
N LEU A 278 -6.86 10.59 -15.90
CA LEU A 278 -5.67 11.44 -15.94
C LEU A 278 -5.10 11.71 -14.54
N GLU A 279 -5.96 11.97 -13.57
CA GLU A 279 -5.55 12.18 -12.18
C GLU A 279 -4.99 10.89 -11.55
N GLU A 280 -5.60 9.73 -11.85
CA GLU A 280 -5.08 8.45 -11.37
C GLU A 280 -3.72 8.11 -11.99
N ARG A 281 -3.51 8.41 -13.29
CA ARG A 281 -2.18 8.26 -13.94
C ARG A 281 -1.12 9.15 -13.31
N LYS A 282 -1.46 10.39 -13.00
CA LYS A 282 -0.53 11.31 -12.33
C LYS A 282 -0.10 10.79 -10.96
N LEU A 283 -1.01 10.24 -10.19
CA LEU A 283 -0.68 9.63 -8.90
C LEU A 283 0.24 8.41 -9.06
N LEU A 284 0.00 7.61 -10.09
CA LEU A 284 0.87 6.48 -10.42
C LEU A 284 2.29 6.95 -10.80
N GLU A 285 2.41 8.00 -11.61
CA GLU A 285 3.70 8.60 -11.96
C GLU A 285 4.42 9.15 -10.71
N GLU A 286 3.69 9.75 -9.77
CA GLU A 286 4.23 10.22 -8.49
C GLU A 286 4.73 9.04 -7.64
N ASP A 287 3.99 7.92 -7.58
CA ASP A 287 4.39 6.71 -6.85
C ASP A 287 5.64 6.05 -7.48
N ILE A 288 5.72 5.98 -8.80
CA ILE A 288 6.90 5.48 -9.51
C ILE A 288 8.10 6.40 -9.27
N SER A 289 7.91 7.71 -9.38
CA SER A 289 8.95 8.70 -9.12
C SER A 289 9.47 8.66 -7.68
N LEU A 290 8.63 8.28 -6.72
CA LEU A 290 9.04 8.08 -5.35
C LEU A 290 10.02 6.91 -5.22
N ILE A 291 9.70 5.77 -5.84
CA ILE A 291 10.53 4.56 -5.81
C ILE A 291 11.88 4.83 -6.47
N THR A 292 11.87 5.35 -7.70
CA THR A 292 13.09 5.62 -8.47
C THR A 292 13.96 6.67 -7.77
N GLY A 293 13.36 7.74 -7.26
CA GLY A 293 14.11 8.79 -6.55
C GLY A 293 14.71 8.31 -5.23
N PHE A 294 14.05 7.37 -4.53
CA PHE A 294 14.63 6.73 -3.35
C PHE A 294 15.83 5.86 -3.72
N LEU A 295 15.69 5.02 -4.75
CA LEU A 295 16.77 4.17 -5.25
C LEU A 295 17.94 5.00 -5.78
N ASP A 296 17.67 6.06 -6.54
CA ASP A 296 18.70 6.99 -7.02
C ASP A 296 19.49 7.62 -5.87
N THR A 297 18.79 8.01 -4.81
CA THR A 297 19.44 8.64 -3.64
C THR A 297 20.30 7.64 -2.90
N MET A 298 19.85 6.39 -2.75
CA MET A 298 20.56 5.39 -1.94
C MET A 298 21.71 4.71 -2.67
N TYR A 299 21.61 4.52 -3.99
CA TYR A 299 22.54 3.65 -4.71
C TYR A 299 23.31 4.34 -5.83
N PHE A 300 22.80 5.45 -6.41
CA PHE A 300 23.34 6.00 -7.66
C PHE A 300 23.81 7.46 -7.57
N LYS A 301 23.72 8.11 -6.42
CA LYS A 301 24.06 9.55 -6.28
C LYS A 301 25.57 9.83 -6.36
N GLU A 302 26.42 8.85 -6.11
CA GLU A 302 27.88 9.03 -6.22
C GLU A 302 28.37 9.08 -7.67
N ASP A 303 27.77 8.32 -8.57
CA ASP A 303 28.18 8.30 -9.99
C ASP A 303 27.96 9.65 -10.70
N ARG A 304 26.94 10.42 -10.32
CA ARG A 304 26.70 11.75 -10.92
C ARG A 304 27.73 12.80 -10.52
N ARG A 305 28.31 12.72 -9.34
CA ARG A 305 29.35 13.69 -8.90
C ARG A 305 30.68 13.53 -9.66
N HIS A 306 30.92 12.33 -10.20
CA HIS A 306 32.10 12.08 -11.04
C HIS A 306 31.88 12.45 -12.52
N MET A 307 30.62 12.55 -12.98
CA MET A 307 30.31 12.93 -14.36
C MET A 307 30.14 14.45 -14.56
N ASP A 308 29.81 15.20 -13.49
CA ASP A 308 29.67 16.66 -13.54
C ASP A 308 30.95 17.42 -13.14
N GLY A 309 32.06 16.72 -12.94
CA GLY A 309 33.37 17.23 -12.50
C GLY A 309 34.48 17.13 -13.54
N GLU A 310 34.19 16.85 -14.84
CA GLU A 310 35.12 16.93 -15.96
C GLU A 310 34.81 18.09 -16.91
#